data_917a0372b1ffa75d3142d9b42667dd82
#
_entry.id   917a0372b1ffa75d3142d9b42667dd82
#
_cell.length_a   1.000
_cell.length_b   1.000
_cell.length_c   1.000
_cell.angle_alpha   90.00
_cell.angle_beta   90.00
_cell.angle_gamma   90.00
#
_symmetry.space_group_name_H-M   'P 1'
#
loop_
_entity.id
_entity.type
_entity.pdbx_description
1 polymer ?
#
loop_
_entity_poly.entity_id
_entity_poly.type
_entity_poly.pdbx_seq_one_letter_code
_entity_poly.pdbx_strand_id
1 'polypeptide(L)'
;ASDVYKRQMPCFRMNNSTRRNRLYLDPNLKGIIYHTIKFCDYYGFEYASIKRDIKVPLLKIETDFTSQSAGQLLTRVQAFAETLEGSEDMDPSKGISEEIRKKMESGVYYVAGIDSGSTSTDVVILDKDGKIKSTMIIPTGGGAMMSAEKSLEMAVEKAGIKKEDIVRIVTTGYGRAYIDSGDDSIT
;
A
#
# COMPACT_ATOMS: atom_id res chain seq x y z
N ALA A 1 -40.09 -16.24 14.48
CA ALA A 1 -39.03 -17.04 13.83
C ALA A 1 -37.62 -16.38 13.92
N SER A 2 -37.52 -15.07 13.77
CA SER A 2 -36.22 -14.38 13.83
C SER A 2 -35.55 -14.41 15.21
N ASP A 3 -36.35 -14.40 16.31
CA ASP A 3 -35.80 -14.38 17.67
C ASP A 3 -35.31 -15.76 18.13
N VAL A 4 -35.91 -16.84 17.62
CA VAL A 4 -35.44 -18.20 17.90
C VAL A 4 -34.08 -18.46 17.24
N TYR A 5 -33.90 -17.97 16.04
CA TYR A 5 -32.61 -18.09 15.32
C TYR A 5 -31.49 -17.32 16.04
N LYS A 6 -31.75 -16.09 16.49
CA LYS A 6 -30.78 -15.28 17.24
C LYS A 6 -30.32 -15.92 18.55
N ARG A 7 -31.22 -16.68 19.23
CA ARG A 7 -30.88 -17.39 20.47
C ARG A 7 -30.05 -18.65 20.26
N GLN A 8 -30.08 -19.22 19.08
CA GLN A 8 -29.31 -20.44 18.73
C GLN A 8 -27.92 -20.14 18.16
N MET A 9 -27.61 -18.89 17.85
CA MET A 9 -26.30 -18.53 17.32
C MET A 9 -25.26 -18.47 18.43
N PRO A 10 -24.14 -19.21 18.31
CA PRO A 10 -23.12 -19.29 19.35
C PRO A 10 -22.28 -18.00 19.45
N CYS A 11 -22.41 -17.07 18.51
CA CYS A 11 -21.62 -15.85 18.48
C CYS A 11 -22.38 -14.68 19.10
N PHE A 12 -21.92 -14.21 20.26
CA PHE A 12 -22.48 -13.07 20.98
C PHE A 12 -22.54 -11.78 20.12
N ARG A 13 -21.60 -11.59 19.21
CA ARG A 13 -21.56 -10.43 18.30
C ARG A 13 -22.74 -10.35 17.34
N MET A 14 -23.29 -11.49 16.95
CA MET A 14 -24.48 -11.54 16.10
C MET A 14 -25.76 -11.08 16.83
N ASN A 15 -25.76 -11.20 18.15
CA ASN A 15 -26.95 -10.89 18.96
C ASN A 15 -27.02 -9.43 19.41
N ASN A 16 -25.94 -8.69 19.41
CA ASN A 16 -25.92 -7.33 19.95
C ASN A 16 -24.93 -6.42 19.21
N SER A 17 -25.45 -5.60 18.32
CA SER A 17 -24.69 -4.56 17.61
C SER A 17 -24.69 -3.20 18.33
N THR A 18 -25.50 -3.02 19.37
CA THR A 18 -25.76 -1.70 20.00
C THR A 18 -24.49 -1.02 20.49
N ARG A 19 -23.56 -1.78 21.09
CA ARG A 19 -22.30 -1.23 21.60
C ARG A 19 -21.39 -0.77 20.47
N ARG A 20 -21.33 -1.52 19.38
CA ARG A 20 -20.52 -1.17 18.20
C ARG A 20 -21.10 0.02 17.46
N ASN A 21 -22.43 0.07 17.32
CA ASN A 21 -23.09 1.19 16.65
C ASN A 21 -22.79 2.53 17.33
N ARG A 22 -22.63 2.54 18.67
CA ARG A 22 -22.19 3.74 19.40
C ARG A 22 -20.77 4.18 19.01
N LEU A 23 -19.84 3.22 18.80
CA LEU A 23 -18.47 3.55 18.38
C LEU A 23 -18.46 4.14 16.96
N TYR A 24 -19.32 3.66 16.08
CA TYR A 24 -19.42 4.17 14.71
C TYR A 24 -20.00 5.58 14.61
N LEU A 25 -20.68 6.03 15.63
CA LEU A 25 -21.28 7.38 15.72
C LEU A 25 -20.37 8.38 16.43
N ASP A 26 -19.18 7.98 16.87
CA ASP A 26 -18.22 8.89 17.49
C ASP A 26 -17.71 9.91 16.47
N PRO A 27 -17.90 11.22 16.71
CA PRO A 27 -17.45 12.27 15.79
C PRO A 27 -15.91 12.36 15.66
N ASN A 28 -15.16 11.79 16.61
CA ASN A 28 -13.71 11.74 16.60
C ASN A 28 -13.16 10.50 15.89
N LEU A 29 -14.03 9.62 15.40
CA LEU A 29 -13.61 8.41 14.69
C LEU A 29 -13.01 8.78 13.34
N LYS A 30 -11.71 8.57 13.18
CA LYS A 30 -10.98 8.84 11.94
C LYS A 30 -10.94 7.65 10.99
N GLY A 31 -11.02 6.43 11.50
CA GLY A 31 -11.01 5.21 10.69
C GLY A 31 -11.25 3.95 11.52
N ILE A 32 -11.47 2.84 10.87
CA ILE A 32 -11.78 1.56 11.49
C ILE A 32 -10.90 0.47 10.95
N ILE A 33 -10.25 -0.28 11.83
CA ILE A 33 -9.62 -1.56 11.49
C ILE A 33 -10.59 -2.67 11.88
N TYR A 34 -11.11 -3.38 10.87
CA TYR A 34 -12.01 -4.49 11.04
C TYR A 34 -11.24 -5.81 10.92
N HIS A 35 -10.94 -6.40 12.07
CA HIS A 35 -10.21 -7.66 12.13
C HIS A 35 -11.15 -8.86 12.18
N THR A 36 -10.91 -9.84 11.34
CA THR A 36 -11.62 -11.13 11.31
C THR A 36 -10.62 -12.29 11.13
N ILE A 37 -11.04 -13.46 11.56
CA ILE A 37 -10.30 -14.70 11.34
C ILE A 37 -10.79 -15.30 10.02
N LYS A 38 -9.89 -15.86 9.23
CA LYS A 38 -10.22 -16.59 8.00
C LYS A 38 -11.35 -17.61 8.26
N PHE A 39 -12.23 -17.75 7.29
CA PHE A 39 -13.39 -18.64 7.32
C PHE A 39 -14.48 -18.27 8.34
N CYS A 40 -14.46 -17.05 8.87
CA CYS A 40 -15.55 -16.56 9.70
C CYS A 40 -16.60 -15.83 8.86
N ASP A 41 -17.57 -16.57 8.32
CA ASP A 41 -18.62 -16.04 7.43
C ASP A 41 -19.45 -14.94 8.10
N TYR A 42 -19.74 -15.08 9.39
CA TYR A 42 -20.50 -14.06 10.12
C TYR A 42 -19.85 -12.69 10.10
N TYR A 43 -18.54 -12.63 10.28
CA TYR A 43 -17.82 -11.36 10.20
C TYR A 43 -17.69 -10.86 8.77
N GLY A 44 -17.71 -11.73 7.78
CA GLY A 44 -17.81 -11.35 6.38
C GLY A 44 -19.10 -10.61 6.07
N PHE A 45 -20.24 -11.11 6.53
CA PHE A 45 -21.55 -10.46 6.37
C PHE A 45 -21.63 -9.13 7.15
N GLU A 46 -21.16 -9.11 8.39
CA GLU A 46 -21.12 -7.88 9.19
C GLU A 46 -20.26 -6.81 8.49
N TYR A 47 -19.07 -7.17 7.99
CA TYR A 47 -18.21 -6.26 7.26
C TYR A 47 -18.90 -5.65 6.04
N ALA A 48 -19.61 -6.45 5.26
CA ALA A 48 -20.33 -5.97 4.08
C ALA A 48 -21.43 -4.96 4.46
N SER A 49 -22.11 -5.19 5.60
CA SER A 49 -23.09 -4.24 6.13
C SER A 49 -22.44 -2.93 6.60
N ILE A 50 -21.38 -3.03 7.41
CA ILE A 50 -20.66 -1.88 7.95
C ILE A 50 -20.08 -1.04 6.82
N LYS A 51 -19.43 -1.65 5.83
CA LYS A 51 -18.83 -0.95 4.69
C LYS A 51 -19.82 -0.07 3.93
N ARG A 52 -21.09 -0.46 3.90
CA ARG A 52 -22.15 0.31 3.22
C ARG A 52 -22.54 1.57 4.00
N ASP A 53 -22.55 1.49 5.33
CA ASP A 53 -23.14 2.49 6.20
C ASP A 53 -22.10 3.47 6.80
N ILE A 54 -20.82 3.08 6.84
CA ILE A 54 -19.73 3.88 7.43
C ILE A 54 -19.10 4.79 6.38
N LYS A 55 -18.86 6.04 6.78
CA LYS A 55 -18.26 7.09 5.94
C LYS A 55 -16.76 7.28 6.16
N VAL A 56 -16.20 6.75 7.24
CA VAL A 56 -14.77 6.84 7.53
C VAL A 56 -14.00 5.70 6.84
N PRO A 57 -12.71 5.84 6.58
CA PRO A 57 -11.88 4.79 6.02
C PRO A 57 -12.00 3.49 6.82
N LEU A 58 -12.07 2.36 6.12
CA LEU A 58 -12.30 1.03 6.71
C LEU A 58 -11.29 0.03 6.15
N LEU A 59 -10.37 -0.43 6.99
CA LEU A 59 -9.43 -1.50 6.66
C LEU A 59 -9.97 -2.85 7.16
N LYS A 60 -10.20 -3.80 6.24
CA LYS A 60 -10.47 -5.19 6.62
C LYS A 60 -9.16 -5.97 6.73
N ILE A 61 -8.93 -6.60 7.87
CA ILE A 61 -7.81 -7.51 8.13
C ILE A 61 -8.36 -8.92 8.36
N GLU A 62 -7.87 -9.88 7.60
CA GLU A 62 -8.12 -11.29 7.80
C GLU A 62 -6.83 -11.99 8.21
N THR A 63 -6.86 -12.62 9.40
CA THR A 63 -5.70 -13.41 9.87
C THR A 63 -6.09 -14.86 10.06
N ASP A 64 -5.09 -15.71 10.01
CA ASP A 64 -5.11 -17.06 10.56
C ASP A 64 -4.16 -17.10 11.76
N PHE A 65 -4.04 -18.27 12.38
CA PHE A 65 -3.15 -18.46 13.53
C PHE A 65 -1.68 -18.69 13.12
N THR A 66 -1.30 -18.37 11.87
CA THR A 66 0.06 -18.53 11.38
C THR A 66 0.83 -17.20 11.44
N SER A 67 2.12 -17.28 11.75
CA SER A 67 3.00 -16.09 11.79
C SER A 67 3.43 -15.60 10.40
N GLN A 68 3.10 -16.32 9.33
CA GLN A 68 3.57 -16.04 7.96
C GLN A 68 3.00 -14.76 7.35
N SER A 69 1.92 -14.23 7.87
CA SER A 69 1.26 -13.03 7.35
C SER A 69 1.63 -11.72 8.07
N ALA A 70 2.54 -11.77 9.05
CA ALA A 70 2.85 -10.59 9.88
C ALA A 70 3.36 -9.39 9.08
N GLY A 71 4.23 -9.61 8.10
CA GLY A 71 4.76 -8.53 7.28
C GLY A 71 3.72 -7.91 6.34
N GLN A 72 2.88 -8.74 5.68
CA GLN A 72 1.78 -8.23 4.85
C GLN A 72 0.78 -7.45 5.69
N LEU A 73 0.54 -7.89 6.92
CA LEU A 73 -0.34 -7.22 7.85
C LEU A 73 0.22 -5.84 8.22
N LEU A 74 1.50 -5.76 8.55
CA LEU A 74 2.18 -4.51 8.88
C LEU A 74 2.08 -3.51 7.73
N THR A 75 2.39 -3.93 6.51
CA THR A 75 2.27 -3.09 5.31
C THR A 75 0.85 -2.52 5.14
N ARG A 76 -0.18 -3.36 5.30
CA ARG A 76 -1.58 -2.92 5.16
C ARG A 76 -2.01 -1.94 6.25
N VAL A 77 -1.52 -2.14 7.49
CA VAL A 77 -1.79 -1.22 8.60
C VAL A 77 -1.08 0.11 8.40
N GLN A 78 0.16 0.09 7.92
CA GLN A 78 0.90 1.31 7.59
C GLN A 78 0.20 2.12 6.49
N ALA A 79 -0.19 1.49 5.39
CA ALA A 79 -0.97 2.13 4.32
C ALA A 79 -2.26 2.77 4.83
N PHE A 80 -2.92 2.07 5.75
CA PHE A 80 -4.14 2.59 6.35
C PHE A 80 -3.86 3.78 7.26
N ALA A 81 -2.79 3.75 8.05
CA ALA A 81 -2.38 4.88 8.89
C ALA A 81 -2.09 6.13 8.04
N GLU A 82 -1.35 5.99 6.94
CA GLU A 82 -1.09 7.06 5.97
C GLU A 82 -2.41 7.65 5.41
N THR A 83 -3.40 6.79 5.14
CA THR A 83 -4.74 7.26 4.71
C THR A 83 -5.46 8.07 5.78
N LEU A 84 -5.22 7.78 7.07
CA LEU A 84 -5.85 8.48 8.20
C LEU A 84 -5.17 9.79 8.57
N GLU A 85 -3.86 9.87 8.39
CA GLU A 85 -3.08 11.08 8.65
C GLU A 85 -3.42 12.18 7.66
N GLY A 86 -4.15 11.84 6.62
CA GLY A 86 -4.43 12.67 5.47
C GLY A 86 -3.18 12.73 4.60
N SER A 87 -3.34 12.64 3.31
CA SER A 87 -2.37 13.27 2.43
C SER A 87 -2.43 14.76 2.80
N GLU A 88 -1.63 15.20 3.76
CA GLU A 88 -1.20 16.59 3.76
C GLU A 88 -0.78 16.82 2.34
N ASP A 89 -1.44 17.75 1.66
CA ASP A 89 -1.27 18.04 0.26
C ASP A 89 0.12 17.61 -0.18
N MET A 90 0.22 16.56 -0.97
CA MET A 90 1.45 16.24 -1.67
C MET A 90 1.65 17.43 -2.60
N ASP A 91 2.18 18.53 -2.04
CA ASP A 91 2.71 19.59 -2.85
C ASP A 91 3.83 18.96 -3.67
N PRO A 92 3.60 18.74 -4.98
CA PRO A 92 4.59 18.07 -5.82
C PRO A 92 5.92 18.82 -5.83
N SER A 93 5.94 20.05 -5.32
CA SER A 93 7.13 20.91 -5.22
C SER A 93 7.89 20.74 -3.88
N LYS A 94 7.27 20.18 -2.84
CA LYS A 94 7.95 19.86 -1.58
C LYS A 94 8.90 18.68 -1.78
N GLY A 95 10.19 18.94 -1.66
CA GLY A 95 11.26 17.93 -1.75
C GLY A 95 11.99 17.89 -3.08
N ILE A 96 11.66 18.74 -4.05
CA ILE A 96 12.42 18.87 -5.29
C ILE A 96 13.64 19.76 -5.02
N SER A 97 14.85 19.16 -5.06
CA SER A 97 16.08 19.92 -4.96
C SER A 97 16.25 20.86 -6.17
N GLU A 98 17.03 21.92 -5.99
CA GLU A 98 17.33 22.86 -7.09
C GLU A 98 17.97 22.15 -8.31
N GLU A 99 18.74 21.09 -8.07
CA GLU A 99 19.34 20.27 -9.11
C GLU A 99 18.29 19.50 -9.92
N ILE A 100 17.32 18.90 -9.24
CA ILE A 100 16.19 18.19 -9.89
C ILE A 100 15.37 19.19 -10.71
N ARG A 101 15.10 20.39 -10.18
CA ARG A 101 14.37 21.43 -10.89
C ARG A 101 15.09 21.83 -12.19
N LYS A 102 16.39 22.05 -12.15
CA LYS A 102 17.21 22.35 -13.35
C LYS A 102 17.17 21.22 -14.38
N LYS A 103 17.20 19.96 -13.93
CA LYS A 103 17.06 18.81 -14.83
C LYS A 103 15.67 18.77 -15.49
N MET A 104 14.62 19.05 -14.73
CA MET A 104 13.27 19.11 -15.29
C MET A 104 13.12 20.24 -16.31
N GLU A 105 13.73 21.41 -16.07
CA GLU A 105 13.76 22.54 -17.00
C GLU A 105 14.56 22.24 -18.28
N SER A 106 15.56 21.37 -18.23
CA SER A 106 16.30 20.92 -19.42
C SER A 106 15.46 20.09 -20.40
N GLY A 107 14.28 19.61 -19.95
CA GLY A 107 13.30 18.88 -20.76
C GLY A 107 13.65 17.42 -21.01
N VAL A 108 14.75 16.90 -20.47
CA VAL A 108 15.14 15.49 -20.55
C VAL A 108 15.31 14.93 -19.16
N TYR A 109 14.29 14.27 -18.67
CA TYR A 109 14.32 13.58 -17.38
C TYR A 109 13.38 12.36 -17.38
N TYR A 110 13.63 11.48 -16.45
CA TYR A 110 12.87 10.26 -16.26
C TYR A 110 12.49 10.09 -14.79
N VAL A 111 11.46 9.28 -14.53
CA VAL A 111 11.09 8.82 -13.21
C VAL A 111 11.04 7.30 -13.20
N ALA A 112 11.35 6.69 -12.08
CA ALA A 112 11.30 5.25 -11.93
C ALA A 112 10.35 4.84 -10.79
N GLY A 113 9.62 3.75 -11.00
CA GLY A 113 8.87 3.04 -9.97
C GLY A 113 9.46 1.66 -9.73
N ILE A 114 9.62 1.26 -8.47
CA ILE A 114 10.12 -0.05 -8.08
C ILE A 114 9.10 -0.71 -7.15
N ASP A 115 8.51 -1.82 -7.60
CA ASP A 115 7.68 -2.68 -6.75
C ASP A 115 8.48 -3.90 -6.30
N SER A 116 8.83 -3.96 -5.02
CA SER A 116 9.58 -5.07 -4.45
C SER A 116 8.65 -6.02 -3.70
N GLY A 117 8.12 -6.99 -4.44
CA GLY A 117 7.34 -8.09 -3.89
C GLY A 117 8.21 -9.19 -3.27
N SER A 118 7.56 -10.15 -2.62
CA SER A 118 8.25 -11.32 -2.03
C SER A 118 8.79 -12.30 -3.09
N THR A 119 8.22 -12.29 -4.29
CA THR A 119 8.53 -13.23 -5.37
C THR A 119 9.27 -12.55 -6.51
N SER A 120 8.81 -11.38 -6.94
CA SER A 120 9.41 -10.59 -8.01
C SER A 120 9.66 -9.15 -7.56
N THR A 121 10.62 -8.53 -8.23
CA THR A 121 10.87 -7.09 -8.17
C THR A 121 10.67 -6.53 -9.57
N ASP A 122 9.75 -5.59 -9.66
CA ASP A 122 9.29 -5.01 -10.92
C ASP A 122 9.73 -3.54 -10.98
N VAL A 123 10.28 -3.12 -12.12
CA VAL A 123 10.71 -1.74 -12.35
C VAL A 123 10.06 -1.20 -13.59
N VAL A 124 9.61 0.04 -13.53
CA VAL A 124 9.15 0.82 -14.68
C VAL A 124 9.88 2.14 -14.73
N ILE A 125 10.31 2.55 -15.92
CA ILE A 125 10.88 3.88 -16.18
C ILE A 125 9.95 4.63 -17.13
N LEU A 126 9.57 5.84 -16.74
CA LEU A 126 8.72 6.74 -17.51
C LEU A 126 9.52 7.97 -17.96
N ASP A 127 9.21 8.49 -19.14
CA ASP A 127 9.69 9.81 -19.55
C ASP A 127 8.83 10.94 -19.00
N LYS A 128 9.21 12.18 -19.27
CA LYS A 128 8.53 13.41 -18.85
C LYS A 128 7.04 13.48 -19.26
N ASP A 129 6.66 12.76 -20.31
CA ASP A 129 5.28 12.73 -20.83
C ASP A 129 4.49 11.53 -20.28
N GLY A 130 5.06 10.80 -19.32
CA GLY A 130 4.45 9.62 -18.70
C GLY A 130 4.45 8.37 -19.59
N LYS A 131 5.23 8.35 -20.66
CA LYS A 131 5.35 7.18 -21.53
C LYS A 131 6.38 6.21 -20.98
N ILE A 132 6.06 4.92 -21.03
CA ILE A 132 6.95 3.84 -20.59
C ILE A 132 8.16 3.77 -21.55
N LYS A 133 9.35 3.96 -20.99
CA LYS A 133 10.63 3.80 -21.69
C LYS A 133 11.19 2.39 -21.56
N SER A 134 11.08 1.82 -20.37
CA SER A 134 11.42 0.42 -20.13
C SER A 134 10.67 -0.15 -18.96
N THR A 135 10.61 -1.47 -18.94
CA THR A 135 10.13 -2.27 -17.81
C THR A 135 11.07 -3.43 -17.58
N MET A 136 11.27 -3.82 -16.33
CA MET A 136 12.05 -4.99 -15.94
C MET A 136 11.33 -5.73 -14.84
N ILE A 137 11.37 -7.05 -14.91
CA ILE A 137 10.83 -7.95 -13.89
C ILE A 137 11.90 -9.00 -13.62
N ILE A 138 12.32 -9.11 -12.37
CA ILE A 138 13.26 -10.15 -11.95
C ILE A 138 12.78 -10.84 -10.67
N PRO A 139 13.17 -12.08 -10.40
CA PRO A 139 12.93 -12.71 -9.11
C PRO A 139 13.58 -11.92 -7.97
N THR A 140 12.85 -11.67 -6.86
CA THR A 140 13.40 -10.96 -5.69
C THR A 140 14.55 -11.73 -5.03
N GLY A 141 14.56 -13.07 -5.12
CA GLY A 141 15.69 -13.89 -4.63
C GLY A 141 15.99 -13.67 -3.15
N GLY A 142 17.29 -13.53 -2.83
CA GLY A 142 17.78 -13.48 -1.46
C GLY A 142 17.74 -12.09 -0.79
N GLY A 143 17.27 -11.03 -1.45
CA GLY A 143 17.21 -9.70 -0.83
C GLY A 143 16.56 -8.64 -1.71
N ALA A 144 15.65 -7.88 -1.11
CA ALA A 144 14.89 -6.82 -1.78
C ALA A 144 15.80 -5.70 -2.34
N MET A 145 16.82 -5.28 -1.58
CA MET A 145 17.76 -4.24 -1.98
C MET A 145 18.55 -4.64 -3.23
N MET A 146 19.18 -5.81 -3.21
CA MET A 146 19.98 -6.30 -4.35
C MET A 146 19.16 -6.49 -5.61
N SER A 147 17.93 -7.01 -5.48
CA SER A 147 17.06 -7.19 -6.64
C SER A 147 16.52 -5.86 -7.16
N ALA A 148 16.24 -4.89 -6.30
CA ALA A 148 15.83 -3.55 -6.71
C ALA A 148 16.94 -2.83 -7.49
N GLU A 149 18.15 -2.80 -6.97
CA GLU A 149 19.31 -2.20 -7.65
C GLU A 149 19.60 -2.85 -9.00
N LYS A 150 19.67 -4.19 -9.02
CA LYS A 150 19.91 -4.93 -10.24
C LYS A 150 18.82 -4.73 -11.29
N SER A 151 17.55 -4.75 -10.89
CA SER A 151 16.43 -4.54 -11.82
C SER A 151 16.39 -3.11 -12.35
N LEU A 152 16.74 -2.12 -11.53
CA LEU A 152 16.85 -0.73 -11.94
C LEU A 152 17.99 -0.54 -12.95
N GLU A 153 19.18 -1.10 -12.70
CA GLU A 153 20.31 -1.05 -13.64
C GLU A 153 19.95 -1.66 -15.00
N MET A 154 19.34 -2.85 -14.99
CA MET A 154 18.88 -3.50 -16.22
C MET A 154 17.81 -2.69 -16.95
N ALA A 155 16.90 -2.04 -16.22
CA ALA A 155 15.87 -1.17 -16.81
C ALA A 155 16.48 0.10 -17.43
N VAL A 156 17.48 0.70 -16.80
CA VAL A 156 18.24 1.86 -17.28
C VAL A 156 18.99 1.51 -18.56
N GLU A 157 19.72 0.39 -18.58
CA GLU A 157 20.42 -0.11 -19.76
C GLU A 157 19.46 -0.36 -20.93
N LYS A 158 18.35 -1.05 -20.66
CA LYS A 158 17.31 -1.32 -21.66
C LYS A 158 16.66 -0.05 -22.21
N ALA A 159 16.51 0.98 -21.38
CA ALA A 159 15.97 2.28 -21.79
C ALA A 159 16.99 3.11 -22.62
N GLY A 160 18.28 2.78 -22.55
CA GLY A 160 19.35 3.54 -23.20
C GLY A 160 19.57 4.93 -22.59
N ILE A 161 19.30 5.09 -21.30
CA ILE A 161 19.42 6.34 -20.55
C ILE A 161 20.52 6.25 -19.51
N LYS A 162 20.86 7.37 -18.88
CA LYS A 162 21.77 7.38 -17.73
C LYS A 162 20.96 7.37 -16.43
N LYS A 163 21.47 6.71 -15.40
CA LYS A 163 20.84 6.68 -14.08
C LYS A 163 20.67 8.08 -13.50
N GLU A 164 21.62 8.97 -13.77
CA GLU A 164 21.60 10.37 -13.33
C GLU A 164 20.45 11.19 -13.95
N ASP A 165 19.85 10.73 -15.06
CA ASP A 165 18.72 11.38 -15.71
C ASP A 165 17.38 11.00 -15.04
N ILE A 166 17.39 10.03 -14.14
CA ILE A 166 16.24 9.70 -13.30
C ILE A 166 16.21 10.71 -12.15
N VAL A 167 15.19 11.55 -12.13
CA VAL A 167 15.03 12.63 -11.14
C VAL A 167 14.28 12.19 -9.89
N ARG A 168 13.56 11.07 -9.95
CA ARG A 168 12.81 10.54 -8.81
C ARG A 168 12.60 9.03 -8.94
N ILE A 169 12.80 8.32 -7.82
CA ILE A 169 12.55 6.89 -7.69
C ILE A 169 11.52 6.69 -6.58
N VAL A 170 10.39 6.08 -6.92
CA VAL A 170 9.32 5.76 -5.97
C VAL A 170 9.32 4.25 -5.74
N THR A 171 9.34 3.84 -4.48
CA THR A 171 9.34 2.43 -4.09
C THR A 171 8.01 2.01 -3.50
N THR A 172 7.58 0.78 -3.77
CA THR A 172 6.40 0.15 -3.20
C THR A 172 6.66 -1.34 -2.93
N GLY A 173 5.65 -2.02 -2.42
CA GLY A 173 5.74 -3.44 -2.14
C GLY A 173 6.34 -3.76 -0.78
N TYR A 174 6.47 -5.06 -0.52
CA TYR A 174 6.91 -5.59 0.77
C TYR A 174 8.35 -5.19 1.13
N GLY A 175 9.23 -5.14 0.14
CA GLY A 175 10.65 -4.84 0.31
C GLY A 175 11.00 -3.35 0.30
N ARG A 176 10.04 -2.44 0.11
CA ARG A 176 10.28 -1.00 -0.09
C ARG A 176 11.14 -0.33 0.99
N ALA A 177 10.97 -0.76 2.26
CA ALA A 177 11.71 -0.20 3.40
C ALA A 177 13.20 -0.55 3.40
N TYR A 178 13.64 -1.46 2.54
CA TYR A 178 15.02 -1.91 2.41
C TYR A 178 15.70 -1.42 1.14
N ILE A 179 15.06 -0.48 0.40
CA ILE A 179 15.58 0.04 -0.87
C ILE A 179 16.12 1.44 -0.64
N ASP A 180 17.44 1.56 -0.50
CA ASP A 180 18.12 2.84 -0.23
C ASP A 180 18.10 3.81 -1.42
N SER A 181 17.87 3.31 -2.64
CA SER A 181 17.83 4.13 -3.85
C SER A 181 16.49 4.82 -4.10
N GLY A 182 15.48 4.62 -3.25
CA GLY A 182 14.18 5.25 -3.36
C GLY A 182 14.14 6.64 -2.72
N ASP A 183 13.64 7.63 -3.45
CA ASP A 183 13.40 8.99 -2.92
C ASP A 183 12.12 9.03 -2.08
N ASP A 184 11.12 8.26 -2.48
CA ASP A 184 9.84 8.11 -1.79
C ASP A 184 9.39 6.66 -1.73
N SER A 185 8.56 6.37 -0.74
CA SER A 185 7.92 5.07 -0.58
C SER A 185 6.41 5.23 -0.44
N ILE A 186 5.67 4.47 -1.24
CA ILE A 186 4.20 4.43 -1.18
C ILE A 186 3.71 3.01 -0.85
N THR A 187 2.54 2.90 -0.26
CA THR A 187 1.90 1.66 0.16
C THR A 187 0.66 1.33 -0.67
#